data_e8adf1bdede89e5e0f4819758b60350d
#
_entry.id   e8adf1bdede89e5e0f4819758b60350d
#
_cell.length_a   1.000
_cell.length_b   1.000
_cell.length_c   1.000
_cell.angle_alpha   90.00
_cell.angle_beta   90.00
_cell.angle_gamma   90.00
#
_symmetry.space_group_name_H-M   'P 1'
#
loop_
_entity.id
_entity.type
_entity.pdbx_description
1 polymer ?
#
loop_
_entity_poly.entity_id
_entity_poly.type
_entity_poly.pdbx_seq_one_letter_code
_entity_poly.pdbx_strand_id
1 'polypeptide(L)'
;MILQTRAMRVMLATAGALAAALWITACQPAQQPQQQAQTDTQSSAQTETNLVERGKYLVTVAACDECHTPFKTGANGPERDMSRRLSGHPQGTKLSTPKFGAKGWAVAIDETGTAFFGPWGIAFAANLTPDEETGIGIWDEQMFINAIRTGKHWGQGRPIAPIMPWHNYAQMTDEDLKAIFAYLKSLPPIKNEVPELIPPPGTKTE
;
A
#
# COMPACT_ATOMS: atom_id res chain seq x y z
N MET A 1 24.43 30.67 58.43
CA MET A 1 24.73 32.11 58.66
C MET A 1 23.60 32.87 58.00
N ILE A 2 22.60 33.17 58.75
CA ILE A 2 22.13 34.51 59.15
C ILE A 2 21.26 35.15 58.07
N LEU A 3 19.97 35.15 58.29
CA LEU A 3 19.02 36.20 58.76
C LEU A 3 18.55 37.14 57.62
N GLN A 4 17.42 37.64 57.52
CA GLN A 4 16.20 37.86 58.33
C GLN A 4 15.13 38.51 57.44
N THR A 5 13.91 38.04 57.58
CA THR A 5 12.67 38.82 57.83
C THR A 5 12.54 40.25 57.32
N ARG A 6 11.38 40.53 56.65
CA ARG A 6 10.46 41.60 57.11
C ARG A 6 9.07 41.44 56.51
N ALA A 7 8.15 41.19 57.40
CA ALA A 7 6.71 41.36 57.19
C ALA A 7 6.36 42.84 57.16
N MET A 8 5.43 43.22 56.30
CA MET A 8 4.71 44.49 56.52
C MET A 8 3.22 44.28 56.15
N ARG A 9 2.43 44.23 57.20
CA ARG A 9 0.96 44.38 57.20
C ARG A 9 0.59 45.84 56.92
N VAL A 10 -0.33 46.05 55.97
CA VAL A 10 -1.17 47.23 55.98
C VAL A 10 -2.62 46.83 55.75
N MET A 11 -3.46 47.29 56.63
CA MET A 11 -4.90 47.03 56.75
C MET A 11 -5.75 47.88 55.80
N LEU A 12 -6.89 47.28 55.50
CA LEU A 12 -8.24 47.88 55.32
C LEU A 12 -8.43 49.07 54.38
N ALA A 13 -9.29 48.91 53.44
CA ALA A 13 -10.45 49.79 53.23
C ALA A 13 -11.54 48.99 52.45
N THR A 14 -12.69 48.87 53.10
CA THR A 14 -13.94 48.35 52.57
C THR A 14 -14.62 49.45 51.74
N ALA A 15 -15.00 49.11 50.50
CA ALA A 15 -16.03 49.84 49.78
C ALA A 15 -16.83 48.90 48.95
N GLY A 16 -18.10 48.72 49.33
CA GLY A 16 -19.07 47.92 48.59
C GLY A 16 -19.44 48.57 47.27
N ALA A 17 -19.52 47.75 46.23
CA ALA A 17 -20.26 48.10 45.03
C ALA A 17 -21.03 46.88 44.59
N LEU A 18 -22.35 46.94 44.75
CA LEU A 18 -23.33 46.06 44.11
C LEU A 18 -23.18 46.25 42.58
N ALA A 19 -22.63 45.27 41.91
CA ALA A 19 -22.68 45.22 40.46
C ALA A 19 -23.63 44.11 40.05
N ALA A 20 -24.72 44.51 39.41
CA ALA A 20 -25.74 43.66 38.82
C ALA A 20 -25.11 42.70 37.84
N ALA A 21 -25.32 41.40 38.07
CA ALA A 21 -24.95 40.34 37.09
C ALA A 21 -25.93 40.44 35.91
N LEU A 22 -25.54 41.12 34.85
CA LEU A 22 -26.14 41.00 33.53
C LEU A 22 -25.76 39.60 32.98
N TRP A 23 -26.73 38.72 32.98
CA TRP A 23 -26.65 37.46 32.23
C TRP A 23 -26.64 37.79 30.74
N ILE A 24 -25.46 37.87 30.15
CA ILE A 24 -25.31 37.86 28.70
C ILE A 24 -25.47 36.38 28.28
N THR A 25 -26.70 36.03 27.92
CA THR A 25 -26.94 34.79 27.15
C THR A 25 -26.28 35.01 25.79
N ALA A 26 -25.03 34.57 25.67
CA ALA A 26 -24.36 34.52 24.39
C ALA A 26 -25.12 33.49 23.54
N CYS A 27 -25.96 33.97 22.61
CA CYS A 27 -26.40 33.15 21.48
C CYS A 27 -25.14 32.73 20.76
N GLN A 28 -24.71 31.48 20.96
CA GLN A 28 -23.74 30.87 20.06
C GLN A 28 -24.40 30.77 18.68
N PRO A 29 -23.83 31.39 17.64
CA PRO A 29 -24.36 31.20 16.31
C PRO A 29 -24.25 29.71 15.99
N ALA A 30 -25.38 29.10 15.58
CA ALA A 30 -25.40 27.74 15.10
C ALA A 30 -24.32 27.63 14.01
N GLN A 31 -23.34 26.75 14.22
CA GLN A 31 -22.28 26.48 13.23
C GLN A 31 -22.95 26.09 11.94
N GLN A 32 -22.69 26.85 10.89
CA GLN A 32 -23.34 26.66 9.61
C GLN A 32 -22.96 25.29 9.05
N PRO A 33 -23.90 24.54 8.44
CA PRO A 33 -23.65 23.21 7.86
C PRO A 33 -22.49 23.16 6.86
N GLN A 34 -22.18 24.29 6.23
CA GLN A 34 -21.05 24.43 5.30
C GLN A 34 -19.67 24.33 5.95
N GLN A 35 -19.51 24.78 7.19
CA GLN A 35 -18.22 24.68 7.89
C GLN A 35 -17.93 23.25 8.34
N GLN A 36 -18.95 22.50 8.72
CA GLN A 36 -18.84 21.10 9.10
C GLN A 36 -18.47 20.22 7.90
N ALA A 37 -19.13 20.42 6.75
CA ALA A 37 -18.81 19.69 5.50
C ALA A 37 -17.38 19.95 5.00
N GLN A 38 -16.85 21.16 5.16
CA GLN A 38 -15.46 21.48 4.77
C GLN A 38 -14.44 20.84 5.71
N THR A 39 -14.72 20.77 7.00
CA THR A 39 -13.85 20.15 8.00
C THR A 39 -13.81 18.63 7.79
N ASP A 40 -14.95 18.01 7.51
CA ASP A 40 -15.05 16.55 7.28
C ASP A 40 -14.35 16.15 5.97
N THR A 41 -14.45 16.95 4.92
CA THR A 41 -13.75 16.72 3.64
C THR A 41 -12.23 16.88 3.79
N GLN A 42 -11.76 17.86 4.55
CA GLN A 42 -10.33 18.03 4.82
C GLN A 42 -9.76 16.89 5.67
N SER A 43 -10.50 16.43 6.67
CA SER A 43 -10.10 15.32 7.53
C SER A 43 -10.00 14.00 6.74
N SER A 44 -10.97 13.72 5.87
CA SER A 44 -10.96 12.51 5.03
C SER A 44 -9.81 12.53 4.01
N ALA A 45 -9.57 13.64 3.32
CA ALA A 45 -8.48 13.80 2.38
C ALA A 45 -7.10 13.64 3.05
N GLN A 46 -6.93 14.15 4.26
CA GLN A 46 -5.69 13.98 5.02
C GLN A 46 -5.47 12.52 5.45
N THR A 47 -6.54 11.83 5.83
CA THR A 47 -6.49 10.41 6.19
C THR A 47 -6.11 9.56 4.99
N GLU A 48 -6.70 9.82 3.82
CA GLU A 48 -6.38 9.12 2.56
C GLU A 48 -4.92 9.36 2.14
N THR A 49 -4.44 10.60 2.20
CA THR A 49 -3.05 10.93 1.90
C THR A 49 -2.08 10.18 2.82
N ASN A 50 -2.37 10.12 4.12
CA ASN A 50 -1.55 9.38 5.08
C ASN A 50 -1.53 7.87 4.79
N LEU A 51 -2.67 7.32 4.36
CA LEU A 51 -2.80 5.91 3.98
C LEU A 51 -1.97 5.58 2.75
N VAL A 52 -2.02 6.41 1.71
CA VAL A 52 -1.23 6.26 0.48
C VAL A 52 0.28 6.35 0.77
N GLU A 53 0.73 7.32 1.57
CA GLU A 53 2.14 7.45 1.95
C GLU A 53 2.62 6.23 2.78
N ARG A 54 1.80 5.73 3.70
CA ARG A 54 2.08 4.49 4.43
C ARG A 54 2.21 3.31 3.47
N GLY A 55 1.29 3.18 2.51
CA GLY A 55 1.30 2.14 1.50
C GLY A 55 2.53 2.18 0.61
N LYS A 56 2.95 3.37 0.18
CA LYS A 56 4.19 3.59 -0.58
C LYS A 56 5.42 3.09 0.19
N TYR A 57 5.52 3.41 1.47
CA TYR A 57 6.59 2.90 2.32
C TYR A 57 6.57 1.36 2.39
N LEU A 58 5.39 0.78 2.63
CA LEU A 58 5.24 -0.67 2.75
C LEU A 58 5.56 -1.41 1.44
N VAL A 59 5.10 -0.92 0.29
CA VAL A 59 5.44 -1.49 -1.03
C VAL A 59 6.95 -1.48 -1.26
N THR A 60 7.63 -0.43 -0.81
CA THR A 60 9.09 -0.32 -0.91
C THR A 60 9.81 -1.32 0.00
N VAL A 61 9.46 -1.37 1.29
CA VAL A 61 10.16 -2.25 2.25
C VAL A 61 9.80 -3.72 2.08
N ALA A 62 8.60 -4.01 1.56
CA ALA A 62 8.18 -5.35 1.18
C ALA A 62 8.75 -5.80 -0.17
N ALA A 63 9.55 -4.95 -0.83
CA ALA A 63 10.26 -5.24 -2.07
C ALA A 63 9.34 -5.67 -3.24
N CYS A 64 8.12 -5.11 -3.33
CA CYS A 64 7.18 -5.46 -4.40
C CYS A 64 7.74 -5.15 -5.79
N ASP A 65 8.49 -4.06 -5.92
CA ASP A 65 9.15 -3.65 -7.17
C ASP A 65 10.13 -4.70 -7.68
N GLU A 66 10.74 -5.51 -6.80
CA GLU A 66 11.77 -6.47 -7.19
C GLU A 66 11.25 -7.57 -8.13
N CYS A 67 9.98 -7.90 -8.00
CA CYS A 67 9.33 -8.90 -8.86
C CYS A 67 8.33 -8.28 -9.84
N HIS A 68 7.67 -7.16 -9.47
CA HIS A 68 6.54 -6.61 -10.23
C HIS A 68 6.92 -5.43 -11.15
N THR A 69 8.18 -4.94 -11.11
CA THR A 69 8.69 -3.92 -12.04
C THR A 69 9.73 -4.56 -12.97
N PRO A 70 9.50 -4.60 -14.28
CA PRO A 70 10.43 -5.26 -15.20
C PRO A 70 11.76 -4.53 -15.29
N PHE A 71 12.81 -5.26 -15.63
CA PHE A 71 14.08 -4.68 -16.04
C PHE A 71 14.03 -4.19 -17.49
N LYS A 72 14.83 -3.17 -17.77
CA LYS A 72 15.23 -2.72 -19.11
C LYS A 72 16.76 -2.60 -19.19
N THR A 73 17.30 -2.54 -20.38
CA THR A 73 18.71 -2.23 -20.58
C THR A 73 18.96 -0.76 -20.30
N GLY A 74 19.78 -0.48 -19.29
CA GLY A 74 20.26 0.86 -18.95
C GLY A 74 21.71 1.07 -19.39
N ALA A 75 22.24 2.28 -19.16
CA ALA A 75 23.59 2.64 -19.54
C ALA A 75 24.69 1.81 -18.82
N ASN A 76 24.41 1.35 -17.60
CA ASN A 76 25.35 0.62 -16.75
C ASN A 76 24.94 -0.85 -16.53
N GLY A 77 24.03 -1.37 -17.33
CA GLY A 77 23.48 -2.72 -17.22
C GLY A 77 21.98 -2.72 -16.96
N PRO A 78 21.40 -3.85 -16.55
CA PRO A 78 19.96 -3.94 -16.26
C PRO A 78 19.55 -2.97 -15.15
N GLU A 79 18.48 -2.22 -15.36
CA GLU A 79 17.86 -1.34 -14.37
C GLU A 79 16.36 -1.51 -14.36
N ARG A 80 15.68 -1.17 -13.24
CA ARG A 80 14.20 -1.22 -13.16
C ARG A 80 13.58 -0.19 -14.12
N ASP A 81 12.67 -0.63 -14.95
CA ASP A 81 11.89 0.27 -15.80
C ASP A 81 10.79 0.97 -15.01
N MET A 82 11.13 2.11 -14.42
CA MET A 82 10.17 2.87 -13.60
C MET A 82 9.00 3.45 -14.39
N SER A 83 9.07 3.49 -15.74
CA SER A 83 7.91 3.85 -16.56
C SER A 83 6.85 2.74 -16.59
N ARG A 84 7.25 1.53 -16.21
CA ARG A 84 6.40 0.32 -16.11
C ARG A 84 6.35 -0.20 -14.67
N ARG A 85 6.52 0.70 -13.72
CA ARG A 85 6.56 0.34 -12.31
C ARG A 85 5.33 -0.46 -11.90
N LEU A 86 5.54 -1.61 -11.27
CA LEU A 86 4.51 -2.52 -10.74
C LEU A 86 3.54 -3.06 -11.81
N SER A 87 3.87 -2.96 -13.09
CA SER A 87 3.03 -3.48 -14.18
C SER A 87 3.15 -4.98 -14.43
N GLY A 88 4.04 -5.67 -13.73
CA GLY A 88 4.26 -7.11 -13.88
C GLY A 88 5.07 -7.50 -15.11
N HIS A 89 4.94 -8.77 -15.52
CA HIS A 89 5.67 -9.31 -16.66
C HIS A 89 5.22 -8.68 -17.98
N PRO A 90 6.16 -8.17 -18.80
CA PRO A 90 5.81 -7.47 -20.04
C PRO A 90 5.06 -8.35 -21.02
N GLN A 91 3.90 -7.89 -21.47
CA GLN A 91 3.10 -8.55 -22.50
C GLN A 91 3.92 -8.81 -23.77
N GLY A 92 3.78 -10.02 -24.32
CA GLY A 92 4.44 -10.40 -25.57
C GLY A 92 5.93 -10.73 -25.46
N THR A 93 6.52 -10.76 -24.27
CA THR A 93 7.89 -11.22 -24.04
C THR A 93 8.00 -12.69 -24.45
N LYS A 94 8.95 -12.97 -25.36
CA LYS A 94 9.22 -14.35 -25.78
C LYS A 94 10.19 -14.98 -24.80
N LEU A 95 9.72 -15.97 -24.07
CA LEU A 95 10.56 -16.77 -23.19
C LEU A 95 11.05 -18.03 -23.91
N SER A 96 12.33 -18.33 -23.81
CA SER A 96 12.84 -19.66 -24.06
C SER A 96 12.58 -20.53 -22.82
N THR A 97 12.07 -21.74 -22.99
CA THR A 97 11.93 -22.68 -21.87
C THR A 97 13.32 -22.94 -21.26
N PRO A 98 13.53 -22.61 -19.98
CA PRO A 98 14.81 -22.89 -19.35
C PRO A 98 15.10 -24.36 -19.39
N LYS A 99 16.31 -24.75 -19.81
CA LYS A 99 16.74 -26.12 -19.69
C LYS A 99 17.02 -26.43 -18.23
N PHE A 100 16.11 -27.14 -17.57
CA PHE A 100 16.37 -27.72 -16.27
C PHE A 100 17.50 -28.75 -16.41
N GLY A 101 18.53 -28.60 -15.62
CA GLY A 101 19.58 -29.64 -15.66
C GLY A 101 20.88 -29.24 -14.97
N ALA A 102 21.05 -28.01 -14.53
CA ALA A 102 22.16 -27.73 -13.63
C ALA A 102 21.82 -28.38 -12.28
N LYS A 103 22.47 -29.50 -11.98
CA LYS A 103 22.30 -30.24 -10.73
C LYS A 103 22.44 -29.28 -9.54
N GLY A 104 21.37 -29.15 -8.73
CA GLY A 104 21.34 -28.27 -7.57
C GLY A 104 20.63 -26.91 -7.75
N TRP A 105 20.16 -26.56 -8.93
CA TRP A 105 19.38 -25.35 -9.17
C TRP A 105 17.88 -25.66 -9.29
N ALA A 106 17.08 -25.00 -8.47
CA ALA A 106 15.63 -25.24 -8.41
C ALA A 106 14.79 -24.13 -9.02
N VAL A 107 15.35 -22.92 -9.21
CA VAL A 107 14.65 -21.73 -9.70
C VAL A 107 15.50 -20.98 -10.71
N ALA A 108 14.88 -20.48 -11.76
CA ALA A 108 15.48 -19.52 -12.71
C ALA A 108 14.55 -18.31 -12.87
N ILE A 109 15.16 -17.16 -13.16
CA ILE A 109 14.47 -15.90 -13.40
C ILE A 109 14.83 -15.44 -14.81
N ASP A 110 13.85 -14.88 -15.54
CA ASP A 110 14.07 -14.35 -16.89
C ASP A 110 14.81 -13.01 -16.90
N GLU A 111 15.19 -12.52 -18.08
CA GLU A 111 15.93 -11.27 -18.26
C GLU A 111 15.15 -10.05 -17.77
N THR A 112 13.82 -10.11 -17.73
CA THR A 112 12.98 -9.02 -17.24
C THR A 112 12.88 -9.01 -15.71
N GLY A 113 13.32 -10.07 -15.03
CA GLY A 113 13.19 -10.22 -13.58
C GLY A 113 11.75 -10.43 -13.10
N THR A 114 10.83 -10.80 -14.00
CA THR A 114 9.39 -10.89 -13.73
C THR A 114 8.74 -12.22 -14.11
N ALA A 115 9.49 -13.16 -14.71
CA ALA A 115 9.08 -14.54 -14.93
C ALA A 115 9.98 -15.49 -14.14
N PHE A 116 9.37 -16.43 -13.45
CA PHE A 116 10.03 -17.30 -12.46
C PHE A 116 9.72 -18.75 -12.76
N PHE A 117 10.74 -19.49 -13.15
CA PHE A 117 10.65 -20.90 -13.43
C PHE A 117 11.07 -21.73 -12.22
N GLY A 118 10.27 -22.72 -11.85
CA GLY A 118 10.52 -23.56 -10.69
C GLY A 118 9.69 -24.86 -10.71
N PRO A 119 9.60 -25.57 -9.57
CA PRO A 119 8.76 -26.77 -9.45
C PRO A 119 7.28 -26.55 -9.78
N TRP A 120 6.82 -25.30 -9.73
CA TRP A 120 5.46 -24.85 -10.07
C TRP A 120 5.26 -24.62 -11.58
N GLY A 121 6.28 -24.75 -12.41
CA GLY A 121 6.27 -24.34 -13.82
C GLY A 121 6.83 -22.93 -14.01
N ILE A 122 6.22 -22.11 -14.87
CA ILE A 122 6.61 -20.72 -15.09
C ILE A 122 5.51 -19.81 -14.51
N ALA A 123 5.84 -19.06 -13.47
CA ALA A 123 4.97 -18.05 -12.89
C ALA A 123 5.39 -16.65 -13.37
N PHE A 124 4.42 -15.80 -13.59
CA PHE A 124 4.62 -14.42 -14.02
C PHE A 124 4.15 -13.45 -12.93
N ALA A 125 4.92 -12.40 -12.71
CA ALA A 125 4.54 -11.34 -11.78
C ALA A 125 3.32 -10.59 -12.33
N ALA A 126 2.28 -10.47 -11.52
CA ALA A 126 1.01 -9.84 -11.90
C ALA A 126 1.16 -8.33 -12.09
N ASN A 127 0.27 -7.75 -12.89
CA ASN A 127 0.08 -6.31 -12.99
C ASN A 127 -0.64 -5.80 -11.72
N LEU A 128 0.06 -5.01 -10.91
CA LEU A 128 -0.45 -4.41 -9.67
C LEU A 128 -0.92 -2.97 -9.86
N THR A 129 -0.88 -2.43 -11.08
CA THR A 129 -1.41 -1.10 -11.36
C THR A 129 -2.94 -1.12 -11.45
N PRO A 130 -3.63 0.03 -11.26
CA PRO A 130 -5.09 0.08 -11.25
C PRO A 130 -5.72 0.06 -12.67
N ASP A 131 -5.12 -0.63 -13.61
CA ASP A 131 -5.74 -0.92 -14.90
C ASP A 131 -6.93 -1.87 -14.71
N GLU A 132 -8.09 -1.50 -15.26
CA GLU A 132 -9.34 -2.24 -15.03
C GLU A 132 -9.41 -3.59 -15.77
N GLU A 133 -8.70 -3.71 -16.89
CA GLU A 133 -8.74 -4.91 -17.71
C GLU A 133 -7.63 -5.91 -17.34
N THR A 134 -6.44 -5.41 -17.03
CA THR A 134 -5.23 -6.23 -16.91
C THR A 134 -4.56 -6.17 -15.54
N GLY A 135 -5.00 -5.28 -14.66
CA GLY A 135 -4.44 -5.05 -13.34
C GLY A 135 -5.45 -5.26 -12.21
N ILE A 136 -5.28 -4.46 -11.15
CA ILE A 136 -6.16 -4.51 -9.97
C ILE A 136 -7.26 -3.43 -10.00
N GLY A 137 -7.55 -2.83 -11.15
CA GLY A 137 -8.48 -1.70 -11.26
C GLY A 137 -9.88 -1.99 -10.72
N ILE A 138 -10.42 -3.18 -11.02
CA ILE A 138 -11.75 -3.62 -10.56
C ILE A 138 -11.76 -4.25 -9.17
N TRP A 139 -10.59 -4.41 -8.54
CA TRP A 139 -10.52 -4.98 -7.20
C TRP A 139 -11.00 -3.97 -6.16
N ASP A 140 -11.68 -4.47 -5.15
CA ASP A 140 -11.92 -3.76 -3.90
C ASP A 140 -10.86 -4.12 -2.83
N GLU A 141 -10.87 -3.38 -1.74
CA GLU A 141 -9.95 -3.56 -0.62
C GLU A 141 -10.03 -4.98 -0.04
N GLN A 142 -11.24 -5.51 0.12
CA GLN A 142 -11.43 -6.81 0.72
C GLN A 142 -10.95 -7.95 -0.20
N MET A 143 -11.13 -7.83 -1.51
CA MET A 143 -10.55 -8.75 -2.49
C MET A 143 -9.04 -8.80 -2.39
N PHE A 144 -8.37 -7.64 -2.27
CA PHE A 144 -6.93 -7.56 -2.10
C PHE A 144 -6.47 -8.22 -0.80
N ILE A 145 -7.09 -7.88 0.32
CA ILE A 145 -6.77 -8.47 1.64
C ILE A 145 -6.96 -9.98 1.59
N ASN A 146 -8.07 -10.46 1.06
CA ASN A 146 -8.37 -11.88 0.95
C ASN A 146 -7.36 -12.61 0.04
N ALA A 147 -6.93 -11.99 -1.06
CA ALA A 147 -5.91 -12.57 -1.93
C ALA A 147 -4.59 -12.79 -1.19
N ILE A 148 -4.15 -11.81 -0.41
CA ILE A 148 -2.93 -11.93 0.40
C ILE A 148 -3.12 -12.93 1.55
N ARG A 149 -4.24 -12.92 2.25
CA ARG A 149 -4.52 -13.83 3.38
C ARG A 149 -4.58 -15.30 2.96
N THR A 150 -5.19 -15.58 1.81
CA THR A 150 -5.44 -16.96 1.35
C THR A 150 -4.39 -17.48 0.38
N GLY A 151 -3.54 -16.61 -0.18
CA GLY A 151 -2.63 -16.97 -1.27
C GLY A 151 -3.36 -17.39 -2.56
N LYS A 152 -4.54 -16.83 -2.80
CA LYS A 152 -5.37 -17.11 -3.97
C LYS A 152 -5.75 -15.84 -4.70
N HIS A 153 -5.68 -15.86 -6.01
CA HIS A 153 -6.16 -14.75 -6.85
C HIS A 153 -7.63 -14.45 -6.51
N TRP A 154 -7.98 -13.18 -6.27
CA TRP A 154 -9.29 -12.72 -5.75
C TRP A 154 -9.71 -13.35 -4.40
N GLY A 155 -8.77 -13.93 -3.66
CA GLY A 155 -9.06 -14.59 -2.38
C GLY A 155 -9.65 -16.00 -2.49
N GLN A 156 -10.04 -16.47 -3.69
CA GLN A 156 -10.70 -17.77 -3.89
C GLN A 156 -10.35 -18.45 -5.23
N GLY A 157 -9.70 -17.76 -6.14
CA GLY A 157 -9.33 -18.25 -7.47
C GLY A 157 -8.10 -19.17 -7.45
N ARG A 158 -7.33 -19.13 -8.54
CA ARG A 158 -6.10 -19.93 -8.66
C ARG A 158 -5.09 -19.60 -7.55
N PRO A 159 -4.28 -20.57 -7.10
CA PRO A 159 -3.22 -20.32 -6.15
C PRO A 159 -2.19 -19.30 -6.69
N ILE A 160 -1.70 -18.43 -5.82
CA ILE A 160 -0.54 -17.59 -6.10
C ILE A 160 0.70 -18.49 -6.03
N ALA A 161 1.58 -18.37 -7.04
CA ALA A 161 2.78 -19.19 -7.09
C ALA A 161 3.68 -18.99 -5.87
N PRO A 162 4.33 -20.06 -5.34
CA PRO A 162 5.09 -19.99 -4.10
C PRO A 162 6.29 -19.04 -4.11
N ILE A 163 6.74 -18.62 -5.30
CA ILE A 163 7.80 -17.62 -5.44
C ILE A 163 7.38 -16.27 -4.90
N MET A 164 6.10 -15.92 -4.99
CA MET A 164 5.53 -14.78 -4.29
C MET A 164 5.42 -15.12 -2.80
N PRO A 165 6.10 -14.41 -1.89
CA PRO A 165 6.09 -14.75 -0.46
C PRO A 165 4.81 -14.26 0.25
N TRP A 166 3.65 -14.53 -0.34
CA TRP A 166 2.34 -14.08 0.15
C TRP A 166 2.08 -14.48 1.61
N HIS A 167 2.59 -15.64 2.03
CA HIS A 167 2.44 -16.12 3.41
C HIS A 167 3.14 -15.21 4.44
N ASN A 168 4.20 -14.50 4.06
CA ASN A 168 4.81 -13.48 4.90
C ASN A 168 3.94 -12.22 4.96
N TYR A 169 3.44 -11.78 3.81
CA TYR A 169 2.56 -10.61 3.74
C TYR A 169 1.20 -10.87 4.40
N ALA A 170 0.75 -12.12 4.44
CA ALA A 170 -0.44 -12.54 5.18
C ALA A 170 -0.33 -12.30 6.70
N GLN A 171 0.86 -12.00 7.24
CA GLN A 171 1.05 -11.63 8.65
C GLN A 171 0.94 -10.11 8.90
N MET A 172 0.85 -9.28 7.86
CA MET A 172 0.64 -7.84 8.01
C MET A 172 -0.71 -7.55 8.65
N THR A 173 -0.85 -6.41 9.31
CA THR A 173 -2.16 -5.96 9.81
C THR A 173 -3.10 -5.63 8.64
N ASP A 174 -4.40 -5.59 8.89
CA ASP A 174 -5.36 -5.17 7.86
C ASP A 174 -5.13 -3.71 7.48
N GLU A 175 -4.76 -2.85 8.43
CA GLU A 175 -4.41 -1.45 8.18
C GLU A 175 -3.23 -1.31 7.22
N ASP A 176 -2.20 -2.15 7.36
CA ASP A 176 -1.05 -2.16 6.46
C ASP A 176 -1.43 -2.66 5.06
N LEU A 177 -2.24 -3.71 4.97
CA LEU A 177 -2.75 -4.21 3.68
C LEU A 177 -3.65 -3.20 2.97
N LYS A 178 -4.51 -2.49 3.72
CA LYS A 178 -5.32 -1.37 3.21
C LYS A 178 -4.44 -0.24 2.67
N ALA A 179 -3.40 0.11 3.42
CA ALA A 179 -2.45 1.13 2.99
C ALA A 179 -1.73 0.73 1.69
N ILE A 180 -1.26 -0.52 1.57
CA ILE A 180 -0.67 -1.04 0.34
C ILE A 180 -1.67 -0.92 -0.81
N PHE A 181 -2.92 -1.39 -0.61
CA PHE A 181 -3.95 -1.33 -1.65
C PHE A 181 -4.25 0.11 -2.08
N ALA A 182 -4.43 1.03 -1.12
CA ALA A 182 -4.65 2.46 -1.40
C ALA A 182 -3.52 3.05 -2.25
N TYR A 183 -2.27 2.73 -1.92
CA TYR A 183 -1.13 3.17 -2.73
C TYR A 183 -1.15 2.57 -4.13
N LEU A 184 -1.37 1.27 -4.28
CA LEU A 184 -1.45 0.62 -5.60
C LEU A 184 -2.57 1.23 -6.46
N LYS A 185 -3.71 1.56 -5.86
CA LYS A 185 -4.85 2.22 -6.52
C LYS A 185 -4.55 3.68 -6.90
N SER A 186 -3.61 4.34 -6.24
CA SER A 186 -3.18 5.71 -6.55
C SER A 186 -2.18 5.82 -7.70
N LEU A 187 -1.65 4.68 -8.18
CA LEU A 187 -0.69 4.66 -9.29
C LEU A 187 -1.37 4.94 -10.64
N PRO A 188 -0.60 5.42 -11.63
CA PRO A 188 -1.10 5.45 -13.01
C PRO A 188 -1.44 4.05 -13.50
N PRO A 189 -2.60 3.83 -14.15
CA PRO A 189 -2.93 2.53 -14.75
C PRO A 189 -1.99 2.25 -15.93
N ILE A 190 -1.51 1.02 -16.02
CA ILE A 190 -0.67 0.55 -17.13
C ILE A 190 -1.35 -0.70 -17.70
N LYS A 191 -1.86 -0.61 -18.93
CA LYS A 191 -2.41 -1.77 -19.63
C LYS A 191 -1.29 -2.73 -19.98
N ASN A 192 -1.28 -3.91 -19.35
CA ASN A 192 -0.28 -4.94 -19.55
C ASN A 192 -0.87 -6.31 -19.21
N GLU A 193 -1.23 -7.07 -20.22
CA GLU A 193 -1.78 -8.40 -20.05
C GLU A 193 -0.67 -9.40 -19.72
N VAL A 194 -0.64 -9.86 -18.47
CA VAL A 194 0.35 -10.81 -17.98
C VAL A 194 -0.11 -12.23 -18.34
N PRO A 195 0.78 -13.08 -18.89
CA PRO A 195 0.42 -14.46 -19.19
C PRO A 195 0.00 -15.25 -17.95
N GLU A 196 -0.87 -16.24 -18.17
CA GLU A 196 -1.22 -17.21 -17.14
C GLU A 196 -0.03 -18.13 -16.80
N LEU A 197 -0.04 -18.69 -15.59
CA LEU A 197 0.97 -19.66 -15.16
C LEU A 197 1.06 -20.83 -16.14
N ILE A 198 2.27 -21.12 -16.59
CA ILE A 198 2.54 -22.32 -17.41
C ILE A 198 2.90 -23.45 -16.45
N PRO A 199 2.06 -24.50 -16.34
CA PRO A 199 2.30 -25.59 -15.39
C PRO A 199 3.52 -26.45 -15.78
N PRO A 200 4.09 -27.21 -14.85
CA PRO A 200 5.16 -28.16 -15.16
C PRO A 200 4.76 -29.17 -16.23
N PRO A 201 5.71 -29.66 -17.04
CA PRO A 201 5.42 -30.73 -18.02
C PRO A 201 4.78 -31.94 -17.35
N GLY A 202 3.70 -32.44 -17.94
CA GLY A 202 2.99 -33.65 -17.45
C GLY A 202 1.91 -33.38 -16.43
N THR A 203 1.68 -32.11 -16.01
CA THR A 203 0.54 -31.74 -15.19
C THR A 203 -0.72 -31.72 -16.05
N LYS A 204 -1.74 -32.52 -15.68
CA LYS A 204 -3.07 -32.41 -16.30
C LYS A 204 -3.72 -31.14 -15.86
N THR A 205 -4.04 -30.25 -16.79
CA THR A 205 -4.98 -29.14 -16.55
C THR A 205 -6.38 -29.74 -16.43
N GLU A 206 -6.98 -29.69 -15.25
CA GLU A 206 -8.39 -30.01 -15.04
C GLU A 206 -9.29 -28.90 -15.59
#